data_93a58b89507d0e91c2b6c62cf278d9dd
#
_entry.id   93a58b89507d0e91c2b6c62cf278d9dd
#
_cell.length_a   1.000
_cell.length_b   1.000
_cell.length_c   1.000
_cell.angle_alpha   90.00
_cell.angle_beta   90.00
_cell.angle_gamma   90.00
#
_symmetry.space_group_name_H-M   'P 1'
#
loop_
_entity.id
_entity.type
_entity.pdbx_description
1 polymer ?
#
loop_
_entity_poly.entity_id
_entity_poly.type
_entity_poly.pdbx_seq_one_letter_code
_entity_poly.pdbx_strand_id
1 'polypeptide(L)'
;LSGPAITGDKTSIKLNAQYTGTTAQTVGQRIYIWEGTGRGQYAIVDTFNEVTKVATVKKEFDNTPGWQHLLGGFPIADPLDPSTKYFIEPRGSFSEPTYSSASASLPIAGDYYVGTHGRIGSSNITVLLGNGRGSRTTDGVNFTACSGVSTATWNDIEANANKFISVSSSGVVNSSNDGATWSDISGSVGSDTFTGVAAIGQTWIIVSDTGVIYRSTDNGSSWTNAQVEPYDGSTPIFKFVAAGNGLFITANQYGQTWESVDDGVTWQLAANVGLGVGGPKYIAKDLVFKNGKFLMPVQDSPLDDSTSLNKIFVTNANVAQSSTSAVTVWTESDTLPHSGPYKVTGMQGTFVAITANGETAYSYDGISWKQLTGTLSGTYDKIV
;
A
#
# COMPACT_ATOMS: atom_id res chain seq x y z
N LEU A 1 -22.93 0.40 8.27
CA LEU A 1 -23.52 0.57 9.61
C LEU A 1 -22.47 0.29 10.67
N SER A 2 -22.30 1.18 11.63
CA SER A 2 -21.24 1.11 12.65
C SER A 2 -21.80 1.49 14.02
N GLY A 3 -21.08 1.13 15.08
CA GLY A 3 -21.42 1.52 16.44
C GLY A 3 -20.54 0.82 17.49
N PRO A 4 -20.72 1.17 18.78
CA PRO A 4 -20.09 0.43 19.85
C PRO A 4 -20.74 -0.95 20.01
N ALA A 5 -19.96 -1.98 20.26
CA ALA A 5 -20.45 -3.28 20.71
C ALA A 5 -20.94 -3.18 22.17
N ILE A 6 -21.92 -4.01 22.54
CA ILE A 6 -22.35 -4.09 23.93
C ILE A 6 -21.54 -5.16 24.65
N THR A 7 -21.32 -6.28 24.01
CA THR A 7 -20.50 -7.41 24.49
C THR A 7 -20.24 -8.36 23.33
N GLY A 8 -19.35 -9.31 23.50
CA GLY A 8 -19.09 -10.38 22.54
C GLY A 8 -18.10 -11.37 23.08
N ASP A 9 -17.85 -12.43 22.34
CA ASP A 9 -16.91 -13.50 22.66
C ASP A 9 -16.17 -14.00 21.41
N LYS A 10 -15.52 -15.14 21.52
CA LYS A 10 -14.76 -15.76 20.42
C LYS A 10 -15.58 -16.07 19.17
N THR A 11 -16.90 -16.09 19.27
CA THR A 11 -17.79 -16.55 18.20
C THR A 11 -19.01 -15.66 18.01
N SER A 12 -19.15 -14.61 18.82
CA SER A 12 -20.32 -13.73 18.76
C SER A 12 -19.99 -12.27 19.09
N ILE A 13 -20.91 -11.40 18.68
CA ILE A 13 -20.92 -9.98 19.06
C ILE A 13 -22.36 -9.51 19.26
N LYS A 14 -22.61 -8.76 20.33
CA LYS A 14 -23.86 -8.05 20.53
C LYS A 14 -23.72 -6.63 20.03
N LEU A 15 -24.47 -6.32 18.98
CA LEU A 15 -24.51 -4.99 18.37
C LEU A 15 -25.31 -4.04 19.26
N ASN A 16 -25.10 -2.74 19.09
CA ASN A 16 -25.86 -1.74 19.86
C ASN A 16 -27.36 -1.75 19.50
N ALA A 17 -28.19 -1.21 20.39
CA ALA A 17 -29.64 -1.18 20.21
C ALA A 17 -30.09 -0.33 19.00
N GLN A 18 -29.24 0.58 18.54
CA GLN A 18 -29.54 1.47 17.40
C GLN A 18 -29.27 0.79 16.04
N TYR A 19 -28.71 -0.42 16.06
CA TYR A 19 -28.53 -1.16 14.82
C TYR A 19 -29.89 -1.61 14.27
N THR A 20 -30.24 -1.09 13.09
CA THR A 20 -31.57 -1.29 12.45
C THR A 20 -31.57 -2.33 11.33
N GLY A 21 -30.40 -2.97 11.05
CA GLY A 21 -30.33 -3.99 10.01
C GLY A 21 -31.22 -5.20 10.32
N THR A 22 -31.87 -5.74 9.31
CA THR A 22 -32.61 -7.00 9.39
C THR A 22 -31.68 -8.20 9.29
N THR A 23 -32.18 -9.39 9.62
CA THR A 23 -31.42 -10.65 9.45
C THR A 23 -30.95 -10.80 8.00
N ALA A 24 -31.82 -10.56 7.02
CA ALA A 24 -31.47 -10.65 5.59
C ALA A 24 -30.40 -9.64 5.15
N GLN A 25 -30.34 -8.48 5.81
CA GLN A 25 -29.34 -7.44 5.52
C GLN A 25 -28.03 -7.64 6.28
N THR A 26 -28.01 -8.46 7.32
CA THR A 26 -26.90 -8.60 8.26
C THR A 26 -26.15 -9.92 8.08
N VAL A 27 -26.85 -11.02 7.88
CA VAL A 27 -26.24 -12.34 7.67
C VAL A 27 -25.47 -12.36 6.35
N GLY A 28 -24.29 -12.93 6.40
CA GLY A 28 -23.36 -12.95 5.29
C GLY A 28 -22.53 -11.66 5.12
N GLN A 29 -22.83 -10.61 5.88
CA GLN A 29 -22.04 -9.38 5.86
C GLN A 29 -20.71 -9.59 6.58
N ARG A 30 -19.68 -8.80 6.20
CA ARG A 30 -18.41 -8.75 6.91
C ARG A 30 -18.51 -7.72 8.04
N ILE A 31 -18.10 -8.11 9.24
CA ILE A 31 -18.02 -7.23 10.39
C ILE A 31 -16.54 -7.04 10.78
N TYR A 32 -16.14 -5.80 11.01
CA TYR A 32 -14.80 -5.41 11.42
C TYR A 32 -14.82 -4.78 12.80
N ILE A 33 -13.82 -5.09 13.60
CA ILE A 33 -13.52 -4.37 14.83
C ILE A 33 -12.43 -3.35 14.51
N TRP A 34 -12.79 -2.06 14.47
CA TRP A 34 -11.87 -1.01 14.07
C TRP A 34 -11.28 -0.21 15.24
N GLU A 35 -11.87 -0.29 16.42
CA GLU A 35 -11.40 0.38 17.65
C GLU A 35 -11.75 -0.44 18.88
N GLY A 36 -10.96 -0.30 19.96
CA GLY A 36 -11.16 -0.97 21.25
C GLY A 36 -10.67 -2.40 21.27
N THR A 37 -11.21 -3.17 22.22
CA THR A 37 -10.86 -4.60 22.41
C THR A 37 -11.19 -5.39 21.13
N GLY A 38 -10.24 -6.17 20.65
CA GLY A 38 -10.38 -6.94 19.41
C GLY A 38 -10.09 -6.15 18.12
N ARG A 39 -9.58 -4.93 18.20
CA ARG A 39 -9.21 -4.13 17.02
C ARG A 39 -8.39 -4.93 16.01
N GLY A 40 -8.73 -4.78 14.72
CA GLY A 40 -8.07 -5.47 13.61
C GLY A 40 -8.65 -6.84 13.31
N GLN A 41 -9.69 -7.27 14.01
CA GLN A 41 -10.38 -8.51 13.72
C GLN A 41 -11.58 -8.29 12.81
N TYR A 42 -11.88 -9.31 12.02
CA TYR A 42 -13.05 -9.34 11.17
C TYR A 42 -13.62 -10.76 11.10
N ALA A 43 -14.85 -10.84 10.68
CA ALA A 43 -15.55 -12.13 10.46
C ALA A 43 -16.73 -11.93 9.52
N ILE A 44 -17.30 -13.03 9.06
CA ILE A 44 -18.61 -13.03 8.39
C ILE A 44 -19.70 -13.27 9.42
N VAL A 45 -20.74 -12.48 9.40
CA VAL A 45 -21.93 -12.73 10.22
C VAL A 45 -22.60 -14.00 9.73
N ASP A 46 -22.64 -15.02 10.59
CA ASP A 46 -23.24 -16.33 10.28
C ASP A 46 -24.74 -16.35 10.59
N THR A 47 -25.12 -15.87 11.77
CA THR A 47 -26.51 -15.67 12.15
C THR A 47 -26.71 -14.30 12.79
N PHE A 48 -27.91 -13.77 12.74
CA PHE A 48 -28.26 -12.53 13.44
C PHE A 48 -29.67 -12.59 14.00
N ASN A 49 -29.81 -12.24 15.27
CA ASN A 49 -31.09 -12.13 15.93
C ASN A 49 -31.48 -10.65 16.07
N GLU A 50 -32.53 -10.24 15.38
CA GLU A 50 -32.98 -8.85 15.31
C GLU A 50 -33.50 -8.30 16.66
N VAL A 51 -33.97 -9.17 17.55
CA VAL A 51 -34.50 -8.77 18.85
C VAL A 51 -33.37 -8.58 19.87
N THR A 52 -32.49 -9.58 19.99
CA THR A 52 -31.41 -9.55 20.96
C THR A 52 -30.19 -8.76 20.46
N LYS A 53 -30.13 -8.46 19.16
CA LYS A 53 -29.02 -7.85 18.46
C LYS A 53 -27.72 -8.66 18.53
N VAL A 54 -27.81 -9.96 18.75
CA VAL A 54 -26.66 -10.85 18.77
C VAL A 54 -26.43 -11.42 17.38
N ALA A 55 -25.19 -11.27 16.91
CA ALA A 55 -24.67 -11.92 15.72
C ALA A 55 -23.68 -13.01 16.12
N THR A 56 -23.84 -14.22 15.58
CA THR A 56 -22.74 -15.20 15.57
C THR A 56 -21.87 -14.94 14.35
N VAL A 57 -20.60 -15.27 14.47
CA VAL A 57 -19.62 -14.99 13.41
C VAL A 57 -18.82 -16.25 13.05
N LYS A 58 -18.41 -16.31 11.80
CA LYS A 58 -17.56 -17.36 11.28
C LYS A 58 -16.39 -16.77 10.49
N LYS A 59 -15.31 -17.53 10.41
CA LYS A 59 -14.18 -17.18 9.59
C LYS A 59 -14.53 -17.25 8.10
N GLU A 60 -14.03 -16.30 7.35
CA GLU A 60 -14.37 -16.18 5.93
C GLU A 60 -13.80 -17.32 5.07
N PHE A 61 -12.62 -17.83 5.42
CA PHE A 61 -11.91 -18.79 4.57
C PHE A 61 -12.31 -20.25 4.79
N ASP A 62 -12.62 -20.64 6.02
CA ASP A 62 -12.90 -22.04 6.36
C ASP A 62 -14.30 -22.27 6.92
N ASN A 63 -15.11 -21.22 7.04
CA ASN A 63 -16.45 -21.24 7.62
C ASN A 63 -16.52 -21.74 9.06
N THR A 64 -15.40 -21.90 9.76
CA THR A 64 -15.40 -22.28 11.18
C THR A 64 -15.89 -21.11 12.05
N PRO A 65 -16.59 -21.36 13.18
CA PRO A 65 -17.01 -20.30 14.10
C PRO A 65 -15.81 -19.49 14.59
N GLY A 66 -15.94 -18.16 14.63
CA GLY A 66 -14.93 -17.28 15.21
C GLY A 66 -14.52 -16.09 14.37
N TRP A 67 -13.57 -15.34 14.92
CA TRP A 67 -12.98 -14.16 14.35
C TRP A 67 -11.67 -14.49 13.63
N GLN A 68 -11.36 -13.70 12.62
CA GLN A 68 -10.06 -13.69 11.96
C GLN A 68 -9.38 -12.36 12.26
N HIS A 69 -8.08 -12.40 12.42
CA HIS A 69 -7.30 -11.17 12.50
C HIS A 69 -6.82 -10.80 11.10
N LEU A 70 -6.98 -9.55 10.71
CA LEU A 70 -6.45 -9.02 9.44
C LEU A 70 -4.95 -9.33 9.27
N LEU A 71 -4.28 -9.69 10.34
CA LEU A 71 -2.84 -9.81 10.47
C LEU A 71 -2.36 -11.22 10.82
N GLY A 72 -3.21 -12.25 10.70
CA GLY A 72 -2.84 -13.61 11.09
C GLY A 72 -2.56 -13.80 12.60
N GLY A 73 -2.94 -12.83 13.43
CA GLY A 73 -2.82 -12.91 14.90
C GLY A 73 -3.86 -13.85 15.52
N PHE A 74 -3.61 -14.22 16.78
CA PHE A 74 -4.53 -15.08 17.53
C PHE A 74 -5.92 -14.43 17.67
N PRO A 75 -7.00 -15.23 17.62
CA PRO A 75 -8.34 -14.75 17.86
C PRO A 75 -8.47 -14.12 19.24
N ILE A 76 -9.45 -13.24 19.41
CA ILE A 76 -9.75 -12.52 20.64
C ILE A 76 -9.65 -13.45 21.86
N ALA A 77 -8.73 -13.15 22.74
CA ALA A 77 -8.62 -13.83 24.04
C ALA A 77 -9.63 -13.27 25.04
N ASP A 78 -9.97 -12.00 24.91
CA ASP A 78 -10.86 -11.27 25.80
C ASP A 78 -12.21 -11.01 25.18
N PRO A 79 -13.30 -11.01 25.97
CA PRO A 79 -14.62 -10.66 25.48
C PRO A 79 -14.62 -9.20 24.99
N LEU A 80 -15.34 -8.96 23.90
CA LEU A 80 -15.61 -7.62 23.42
C LEU A 80 -16.37 -6.82 24.47
N ASP A 81 -16.03 -5.56 24.64
CA ASP A 81 -16.59 -4.66 25.63
C ASP A 81 -17.15 -3.38 24.97
N PRO A 82 -17.77 -2.47 25.73
CA PRO A 82 -18.32 -1.25 25.17
C PRO A 82 -17.30 -0.29 24.52
N SER A 83 -15.99 -0.47 24.75
CA SER A 83 -14.94 0.29 24.04
C SER A 83 -14.74 -0.21 22.61
N THR A 84 -15.17 -1.45 22.33
CA THR A 84 -15.09 -2.05 21.01
C THR A 84 -16.04 -1.37 20.05
N LYS A 85 -15.50 -0.80 18.98
CA LYS A 85 -16.31 -0.26 17.88
C LYS A 85 -16.24 -1.17 16.68
N TYR A 86 -17.39 -1.48 16.11
CA TYR A 86 -17.53 -2.31 14.94
C TYR A 86 -18.04 -1.52 13.73
N PHE A 87 -17.79 -2.05 12.58
CA PHE A 87 -18.34 -1.63 11.31
C PHE A 87 -18.84 -2.87 10.56
N ILE A 88 -20.09 -2.85 10.12
CA ILE A 88 -20.64 -3.88 9.24
C ILE A 88 -20.62 -3.33 7.83
N GLU A 89 -19.83 -3.97 7.00
CA GLU A 89 -19.77 -3.68 5.59
C GLU A 89 -21.01 -4.25 4.91
N PRO A 90 -21.87 -3.41 4.30
CA PRO A 90 -22.99 -3.92 3.54
C PRO A 90 -22.42 -4.79 2.41
N ARG A 91 -22.67 -6.09 2.46
CA ARG A 91 -22.63 -6.90 1.24
C ARG A 91 -23.88 -6.56 0.40
N GLY A 92 -24.03 -5.35 -0.03
CA GLY A 92 -24.65 -5.12 -1.30
C GLY A 92 -23.72 -5.82 -2.26
N SER A 93 -24.23 -6.83 -3.00
CA SER A 93 -23.44 -7.54 -4.00
C SER A 93 -22.22 -6.73 -4.36
N PHE A 94 -21.03 -7.10 -3.87
CA PHE A 94 -19.84 -6.69 -4.56
C PHE A 94 -19.97 -7.33 -5.94
N SER A 95 -20.67 -6.63 -6.83
CA SER A 95 -20.30 -6.75 -8.22
C SER A 95 -18.82 -6.57 -8.19
N GLU A 96 -18.08 -7.53 -8.74
CA GLU A 96 -16.66 -7.38 -9.02
C GLU A 96 -16.42 -5.91 -9.34
N PRO A 97 -15.37 -5.27 -8.80
CA PRO A 97 -15.07 -3.89 -9.14
C PRO A 97 -15.21 -3.76 -10.65
N THR A 98 -16.21 -3.04 -11.11
CA THR A 98 -16.41 -2.88 -12.54
C THR A 98 -15.59 -1.69 -12.96
N TYR A 99 -14.72 -1.88 -13.93
CA TYR A 99 -14.06 -0.75 -14.57
C TYR A 99 -15.07 -0.01 -15.45
N SER A 100 -15.18 1.29 -15.24
CA SER A 100 -15.59 2.17 -16.30
C SER A 100 -14.31 2.71 -16.95
N SER A 101 -14.04 2.35 -18.19
CA SER A 101 -13.02 3.02 -18.99
C SER A 101 -13.53 4.43 -19.35
N ALA A 102 -13.30 5.39 -18.48
CA ALA A 102 -13.37 6.78 -18.89
C ALA A 102 -12.03 7.10 -19.56
N SER A 103 -12.04 7.25 -20.88
CA SER A 103 -10.90 7.83 -21.60
C SER A 103 -10.82 9.30 -21.24
N ALA A 104 -10.05 9.63 -20.18
CA ALA A 104 -9.72 11.00 -19.90
C ALA A 104 -8.71 11.50 -20.96
N SER A 105 -9.05 12.57 -21.67
CA SER A 105 -8.09 13.26 -22.50
C SER A 105 -7.06 13.98 -21.63
N LEU A 106 -5.80 13.55 -21.72
CA LEU A 106 -4.72 14.28 -21.08
C LEU A 106 -4.40 15.57 -21.86
N PRO A 107 -4.19 16.70 -21.18
CA PRO A 107 -4.03 18.00 -21.83
C PRO A 107 -2.74 18.13 -22.64
N ILE A 108 -1.74 17.31 -22.35
CA ILE A 108 -0.45 17.26 -23.06
C ILE A 108 -0.25 15.84 -23.56
N ALA A 109 -0.13 15.67 -24.87
CA ALA A 109 0.16 14.37 -25.48
C ALA A 109 1.55 13.85 -25.11
N GLY A 110 1.67 12.53 -24.94
CA GLY A 110 2.92 11.82 -24.69
C GLY A 110 2.87 10.95 -23.44
N ASP A 111 3.99 10.29 -23.15
CA ASP A 111 4.08 9.31 -22.09
C ASP A 111 4.16 9.95 -20.70
N TYR A 112 3.49 9.32 -19.76
CA TYR A 112 3.55 9.64 -18.33
C TYR A 112 4.13 8.42 -17.62
N TYR A 113 5.15 8.62 -16.80
CA TYR A 113 5.94 7.53 -16.22
C TYR A 113 5.57 7.23 -14.78
N VAL A 114 5.16 8.28 -14.03
CA VAL A 114 4.82 8.15 -12.61
C VAL A 114 3.53 8.91 -12.31
N GLY A 115 2.84 8.45 -11.28
CA GLY A 115 1.66 9.12 -10.77
C GLY A 115 1.44 8.82 -9.31
N THR A 116 0.79 9.75 -8.62
CA THR A 116 0.36 9.58 -7.22
C THR A 116 -0.95 10.29 -6.96
N HIS A 117 -1.65 9.81 -5.95
CA HIS A 117 -2.82 10.47 -5.40
C HIS A 117 -2.48 10.99 -4.01
N GLY A 118 -2.73 12.27 -3.77
CA GLY A 118 -2.48 12.91 -2.50
C GLY A 118 -3.60 13.83 -2.08
N ARG A 119 -3.67 14.12 -0.78
CA ARG A 119 -4.59 15.12 -0.24
C ARG A 119 -3.81 16.34 0.24
N ILE A 120 -3.91 17.44 -0.48
CA ILE A 120 -3.30 18.72 -0.10
C ILE A 120 -4.38 19.62 0.47
N GLY A 121 -4.29 19.93 1.76
CA GLY A 121 -5.36 20.64 2.47
C GLY A 121 -6.69 19.87 2.43
N SER A 122 -7.71 20.45 1.81
CA SER A 122 -9.03 19.81 1.63
C SER A 122 -9.20 19.11 0.27
N SER A 123 -8.26 19.26 -0.65
CA SER A 123 -8.39 18.79 -2.04
C SER A 123 -7.70 17.44 -2.23
N ASN A 124 -8.43 16.47 -2.78
CA ASN A 124 -7.84 15.24 -3.32
C ASN A 124 -7.31 15.55 -4.71
N ILE A 125 -6.06 15.22 -4.96
CA ILE A 125 -5.38 15.53 -6.21
C ILE A 125 -4.65 14.30 -6.69
N THR A 126 -4.89 13.90 -7.94
CA THR A 126 -4.07 12.94 -8.67
C THR A 126 -3.16 13.69 -9.62
N VAL A 127 -1.88 13.36 -9.60
CA VAL A 127 -0.85 13.92 -10.45
C VAL A 127 -0.21 12.81 -11.27
N LEU A 128 0.02 13.09 -12.56
CA LEU A 128 0.79 12.27 -13.48
C LEU A 128 1.96 13.09 -14.02
N LEU A 129 3.17 12.55 -14.03
CA LEU A 129 4.36 13.21 -14.58
C LEU A 129 5.01 12.38 -15.70
N GLY A 130 5.40 13.07 -16.75
CA GLY A 130 6.22 12.59 -17.85
C GLY A 130 7.40 13.52 -18.10
N ASN A 131 8.14 13.28 -19.16
CA ASN A 131 9.32 14.07 -19.51
C ASN A 131 8.96 15.52 -19.87
N GLY A 132 9.29 16.47 -18.99
CA GLY A 132 8.97 17.89 -19.13
C GLY A 132 7.48 18.23 -19.18
N ARG A 133 6.64 17.35 -18.66
CA ARG A 133 5.17 17.50 -18.66
C ARG A 133 4.54 16.96 -17.41
N GLY A 134 3.39 17.49 -17.06
CA GLY A 134 2.57 17.00 -15.97
C GLY A 134 1.10 17.25 -16.22
N SER A 135 0.27 16.44 -15.64
CA SER A 135 -1.18 16.58 -15.63
C SER A 135 -1.72 16.29 -14.24
N ARG A 136 -2.72 17.05 -13.83
CA ARG A 136 -3.39 16.84 -12.54
C ARG A 136 -4.90 16.83 -12.70
N THR A 137 -5.55 16.14 -11.79
CA THR A 137 -7.02 16.13 -11.67
C THR A 137 -7.45 16.10 -10.21
N THR A 138 -8.65 16.58 -9.93
CA THR A 138 -9.32 16.49 -8.63
C THR A 138 -10.57 15.60 -8.66
N ASP A 139 -10.99 15.17 -9.83
CA ASP A 139 -12.19 14.36 -10.07
C ASP A 139 -11.92 13.05 -10.81
N GLY A 140 -10.65 12.81 -11.19
CA GLY A 140 -10.23 11.62 -11.93
C GLY A 140 -10.61 11.61 -13.43
N VAL A 141 -11.33 12.63 -13.91
CA VAL A 141 -11.87 12.70 -15.27
C VAL A 141 -11.30 13.89 -16.04
N ASN A 142 -11.33 15.06 -15.44
CA ASN A 142 -10.89 16.31 -16.05
C ASN A 142 -9.45 16.62 -15.63
N PHE A 143 -8.52 16.48 -16.58
CA PHE A 143 -7.11 16.76 -16.34
C PHE A 143 -6.71 18.15 -16.84
N THR A 144 -5.91 18.83 -16.05
CA THR A 144 -5.29 20.11 -16.38
C THR A 144 -3.77 19.98 -16.42
N ALA A 145 -3.12 20.75 -17.33
CA ALA A 145 -1.67 20.72 -17.44
C ALA A 145 -0.99 21.34 -16.20
N CYS A 146 0.12 20.73 -15.79
CA CYS A 146 1.03 21.30 -14.82
C CYS A 146 2.08 22.20 -15.49
N SER A 147 2.65 23.13 -14.74
CA SER A 147 3.74 24.00 -15.18
C SER A 147 5.01 23.75 -14.38
N GLY A 148 6.17 24.08 -14.95
CA GLY A 148 7.46 24.00 -14.26
C GLY A 148 8.02 22.58 -14.05
N VAL A 149 7.40 21.55 -14.64
CA VAL A 149 7.90 20.17 -14.57
C VAL A 149 9.21 20.07 -15.37
N SER A 150 10.29 19.64 -14.73
CA SER A 150 11.60 19.47 -15.36
C SER A 150 11.59 18.34 -16.41
N THR A 151 12.50 18.47 -17.37
CA THR A 151 12.78 17.40 -18.34
C THR A 151 13.59 16.31 -17.65
N ALA A 152 12.95 15.17 -17.36
CA ALA A 152 13.57 14.03 -16.67
C ALA A 152 12.81 12.74 -16.93
N THR A 153 13.48 11.60 -16.74
CA THR A 153 12.84 10.30 -16.65
C THR A 153 12.53 10.03 -15.19
N TRP A 154 11.27 10.22 -14.83
CA TRP A 154 10.78 10.07 -13.45
C TRP A 154 10.72 8.60 -13.04
N ASN A 155 11.26 8.29 -11.88
CA ASN A 155 11.23 6.94 -11.29
C ASN A 155 10.11 6.79 -10.28
N ASP A 156 9.84 7.84 -9.48
CA ASP A 156 8.81 7.80 -8.46
C ASP A 156 8.28 9.19 -8.11
N ILE A 157 7.10 9.21 -7.49
CA ILE A 157 6.43 10.39 -6.98
C ILE A 157 5.60 10.03 -5.76
N GLU A 158 5.69 10.84 -4.70
CA GLU A 158 4.92 10.65 -3.50
C GLU A 158 4.28 11.98 -3.04
N ALA A 159 3.23 11.87 -2.23
CA ALA A 159 2.52 12.98 -1.64
C ALA A 159 2.39 12.85 -0.12
N ASN A 160 2.62 13.94 0.60
CA ASN A 160 2.14 14.08 1.96
C ASN A 160 0.97 15.09 2.01
N ALA A 161 0.55 15.50 3.21
CA ALA A 161 -0.57 16.45 3.37
C ALA A 161 -0.28 17.87 2.84
N ASN A 162 0.96 18.20 2.48
CA ASN A 162 1.38 19.56 2.15
C ASN A 162 2.13 19.68 0.82
N LYS A 163 2.62 18.58 0.25
CA LYS A 163 3.56 18.63 -0.86
C LYS A 163 3.56 17.33 -1.67
N PHE A 164 3.90 17.46 -2.94
CA PHE A 164 4.35 16.37 -3.81
C PHE A 164 5.86 16.50 -4.03
N ILE A 165 6.56 15.38 -4.04
CA ILE A 165 7.96 15.29 -4.47
C ILE A 165 8.09 14.15 -5.47
N SER A 166 8.77 14.39 -6.59
CA SER A 166 9.14 13.38 -7.59
C SER A 166 10.64 13.33 -7.77
N VAL A 167 11.14 12.12 -8.07
CA VAL A 167 12.57 11.82 -8.21
C VAL A 167 12.84 11.11 -9.53
N SER A 168 14.05 11.32 -10.08
CA SER A 168 14.43 10.78 -11.37
C SER A 168 15.77 10.06 -11.36
N SER A 169 15.98 9.22 -12.36
CA SER A 169 17.28 8.56 -12.59
C SER A 169 18.39 9.51 -13.01
N SER A 170 18.07 10.71 -13.48
CA SER A 170 19.05 11.74 -13.87
C SER A 170 19.42 12.69 -12.74
N GLY A 171 19.03 12.39 -11.49
CA GLY A 171 19.33 13.22 -10.33
C GLY A 171 18.41 14.44 -10.18
N VAL A 172 17.38 14.57 -10.99
CA VAL A 172 16.41 15.66 -10.89
C VAL A 172 15.37 15.33 -9.82
N VAL A 173 15.10 16.30 -8.95
CA VAL A 173 14.03 16.25 -7.94
C VAL A 173 13.14 17.44 -8.11
N ASN A 174 11.86 17.20 -8.35
CA ASN A 174 10.85 18.27 -8.42
C ASN A 174 9.92 18.23 -7.22
N SER A 175 9.44 19.39 -6.81
CA SER A 175 8.41 19.50 -5.78
C SER A 175 7.29 20.45 -6.19
N SER A 176 6.09 20.20 -5.62
CA SER A 176 4.91 21.02 -5.80
C SER A 176 4.07 21.06 -4.53
N ASN A 177 3.55 22.23 -4.14
CA ASN A 177 2.65 22.38 -2.99
C ASN A 177 1.16 22.30 -3.39
N ASP A 178 0.85 22.21 -4.68
CA ASP A 178 -0.52 22.25 -5.21
C ASP A 178 -0.76 21.23 -6.33
N GLY A 179 0.26 20.48 -6.71
CA GLY A 179 0.24 19.57 -7.85
C GLY A 179 0.18 20.24 -9.23
N ALA A 180 0.05 21.56 -9.30
CA ALA A 180 -0.08 22.33 -10.54
C ALA A 180 1.24 22.99 -10.95
N THR A 181 1.92 23.60 -10.00
CA THR A 181 3.16 24.35 -10.22
C THR A 181 4.33 23.60 -9.58
N TRP A 182 5.34 23.28 -10.38
CA TRP A 182 6.50 22.49 -9.98
C TRP A 182 7.77 23.31 -9.99
N SER A 183 8.68 22.99 -9.07
CA SER A 183 9.99 23.61 -8.95
C SER A 183 11.06 22.54 -8.81
N ASP A 184 12.19 22.75 -9.46
CA ASP A 184 13.38 21.93 -9.30
C ASP A 184 14.04 22.24 -7.94
N ILE A 185 14.21 21.21 -7.11
CA ILE A 185 14.86 21.28 -5.79
C ILE A 185 16.12 20.40 -5.72
N SER A 186 16.61 19.89 -6.84
CA SER A 186 17.75 18.96 -6.91
C SER A 186 18.98 19.50 -6.17
N GLY A 187 19.24 20.80 -6.27
CA GLY A 187 20.38 21.44 -5.61
C GLY A 187 20.36 21.38 -4.09
N SER A 188 19.21 21.14 -3.47
CA SER A 188 19.09 20.99 -2.01
C SER A 188 19.21 19.53 -1.56
N VAL A 189 19.01 18.56 -2.45
CA VAL A 189 19.03 17.12 -2.14
C VAL A 189 20.43 16.55 -2.34
N GLY A 190 20.98 16.74 -3.52
CA GLY A 190 22.25 16.16 -3.96
C GLY A 190 22.15 15.71 -5.42
N SER A 191 23.23 15.10 -5.91
CA SER A 191 23.28 14.54 -7.26
C SER A 191 23.49 13.04 -7.17
N ASP A 192 22.45 12.26 -7.50
CA ASP A 192 22.49 10.80 -7.47
C ASP A 192 21.44 10.21 -8.44
N THR A 193 21.48 8.93 -8.68
CA THR A 193 20.42 8.22 -9.38
C THR A 193 19.32 7.88 -8.37
N PHE A 194 18.29 8.72 -8.27
CA PHE A 194 17.21 8.52 -7.34
C PHE A 194 16.22 7.48 -7.87
N THR A 195 15.81 6.54 -7.02
CA THR A 195 15.00 5.39 -7.41
C THR A 195 13.63 5.37 -6.76
N GLY A 196 13.46 5.98 -5.58
CA GLY A 196 12.18 6.02 -4.87
C GLY A 196 12.09 7.18 -3.89
N VAL A 197 10.86 7.57 -3.55
CA VAL A 197 10.54 8.61 -2.57
C VAL A 197 9.33 8.21 -1.73
N ALA A 198 9.39 8.48 -0.42
CA ALA A 198 8.28 8.19 0.51
C ALA A 198 8.20 9.26 1.61
N ALA A 199 7.05 9.39 2.26
CA ALA A 199 6.84 10.38 3.30
C ALA A 199 5.96 9.89 4.46
N ILE A 200 6.29 10.35 5.68
CA ILE A 200 5.42 10.31 6.86
C ILE A 200 5.41 11.70 7.51
N GLY A 201 4.24 12.32 7.58
CA GLY A 201 4.15 13.68 8.12
C GLY A 201 5.00 14.67 7.32
N GLN A 202 5.98 15.28 7.96
CA GLN A 202 6.94 16.21 7.31
C GLN A 202 8.27 15.55 6.95
N THR A 203 8.46 14.29 7.36
CA THR A 203 9.67 13.54 7.05
C THR A 203 9.55 12.93 5.66
N TRP A 204 10.55 13.22 4.82
CA TRP A 204 10.71 12.67 3.49
C TRP A 204 11.96 11.81 3.42
N ILE A 205 11.85 10.72 2.69
CA ILE A 205 12.97 9.81 2.38
C ILE A 205 13.07 9.69 0.87
N ILE A 206 14.29 9.87 0.35
CA ILE A 206 14.64 9.56 -1.03
C ILE A 206 15.74 8.49 -0.99
N VAL A 207 15.60 7.46 -1.80
CA VAL A 207 16.60 6.38 -1.91
C VAL A 207 17.24 6.38 -3.27
N SER A 208 18.50 5.90 -3.33
CA SER A 208 19.30 5.87 -4.55
C SER A 208 19.84 4.48 -4.87
N ASP A 209 20.25 4.29 -6.11
CA ASP A 209 20.91 3.04 -6.54
C ASP A 209 22.41 3.00 -6.16
N THR A 210 22.94 4.07 -5.58
CA THR A 210 24.29 4.10 -4.99
C THR A 210 24.29 3.69 -3.51
N GLY A 211 23.11 3.39 -2.93
CA GLY A 211 22.97 2.97 -1.53
C GLY A 211 22.85 4.12 -0.54
N VAL A 212 22.71 5.34 -1.02
CA VAL A 212 22.49 6.51 -0.17
C VAL A 212 20.99 6.69 0.08
N ILE A 213 20.65 7.00 1.32
CA ILE A 213 19.31 7.42 1.74
C ILE A 213 19.39 8.87 2.16
N TYR A 214 18.60 9.72 1.51
CA TYR A 214 18.45 11.13 1.81
C TYR A 214 17.21 11.33 2.67
N ARG A 215 17.36 12.09 3.75
CA ARG A 215 16.31 12.36 4.73
C ARG A 215 16.11 13.85 4.90
N SER A 216 14.85 14.28 4.87
CA SER A 216 14.40 15.62 5.26
C SER A 216 13.38 15.52 6.39
N THR A 217 13.40 16.45 7.34
CA THR A 217 12.41 16.58 8.42
C THR A 217 11.66 17.89 8.40
N ASP A 218 11.96 18.73 7.42
CA ASP A 218 11.41 20.08 7.25
C ASP A 218 10.61 20.21 5.95
N ASN A 219 9.91 19.12 5.61
CA ASN A 219 9.05 19.02 4.44
C ASN A 219 9.80 19.25 3.12
N GLY A 220 11.01 18.70 2.99
CA GLY A 220 11.83 18.73 1.78
C GLY A 220 12.62 20.04 1.57
N SER A 221 12.79 20.87 2.60
CA SER A 221 13.53 22.13 2.49
C SER A 221 15.03 21.91 2.65
N SER A 222 15.45 21.01 3.53
CA SER A 222 16.83 20.58 3.70
C SER A 222 16.95 19.06 3.80
N TRP A 223 18.12 18.53 3.45
CA TRP A 223 18.35 17.09 3.36
C TRP A 223 19.67 16.69 4.01
N THR A 224 19.68 15.50 4.61
CA THR A 224 20.85 14.85 5.22
C THR A 224 20.88 13.39 4.84
N ASN A 225 22.07 12.76 4.90
CA ASN A 225 22.20 11.32 4.65
C ASN A 225 21.90 10.54 5.93
N ALA A 226 21.12 9.46 5.81
CA ALA A 226 20.83 8.55 6.91
C ALA A 226 21.93 7.49 7.07
N GLN A 227 22.00 6.91 8.27
CA GLN A 227 22.87 5.76 8.56
C GLN A 227 22.20 4.48 8.08
N VAL A 228 22.91 3.68 7.28
CA VAL A 228 22.40 2.42 6.72
C VAL A 228 23.29 1.26 7.15
N GLU A 229 22.67 0.18 7.65
CA GLU A 229 23.37 -1.06 7.92
C GLU A 229 23.72 -1.75 6.59
N PRO A 230 25.00 -2.06 6.32
CA PRO A 230 25.40 -2.73 5.10
C PRO A 230 24.91 -4.19 5.08
N TYR A 231 24.62 -4.71 3.91
CA TYR A 231 24.33 -6.11 3.71
C TYR A 231 25.58 -6.84 3.25
N ASP A 232 25.99 -7.87 4.00
CA ASP A 232 27.17 -8.71 3.68
C ASP A 232 28.43 -7.90 3.37
N GLY A 233 28.61 -6.78 4.09
CA GLY A 233 29.73 -5.85 3.86
C GLY A 233 29.67 -5.04 2.57
N SER A 234 28.61 -5.17 1.79
CA SER A 234 28.38 -4.43 0.55
C SER A 234 27.40 -3.29 0.78
N THR A 235 27.57 -2.20 0.04
CA THR A 235 26.61 -1.09 0.00
C THR A 235 25.32 -1.56 -0.69
N PRO A 236 24.15 -1.44 -0.07
CA PRO A 236 22.90 -1.84 -0.68
C PRO A 236 22.54 -0.94 -1.87
N ILE A 237 21.90 -1.51 -2.88
CA ILE A 237 21.38 -0.78 -4.05
C ILE A 237 19.86 -0.70 -3.90
N PHE A 238 19.35 0.45 -3.45
CA PHE A 238 17.92 0.60 -3.24
C PHE A 238 17.17 0.81 -4.55
N LYS A 239 15.96 0.27 -4.64
CA LYS A 239 15.07 0.41 -5.80
C LYS A 239 13.71 0.98 -5.45
N PHE A 240 13.22 0.71 -4.26
CA PHE A 240 11.89 1.07 -3.81
C PHE A 240 11.93 1.57 -2.38
N VAL A 241 11.03 2.47 -2.01
CA VAL A 241 10.78 2.87 -0.63
C VAL A 241 9.29 3.12 -0.45
N ALA A 242 8.76 2.70 0.69
CA ALA A 242 7.39 2.97 1.09
C ALA A 242 7.33 3.36 2.56
N ALA A 243 6.27 4.05 2.95
CA ALA A 243 6.11 4.59 4.29
C ALA A 243 4.68 4.43 4.80
N GLY A 244 4.55 4.05 6.06
CA GLY A 244 3.26 3.95 6.72
C GLY A 244 3.36 3.33 8.12
N ASN A 245 2.33 3.48 8.94
CA ASN A 245 2.29 2.99 10.31
C ASN A 245 3.49 3.45 11.18
N GLY A 246 4.09 4.60 10.86
CA GLY A 246 5.29 5.12 11.52
C GLY A 246 6.60 4.44 11.09
N LEU A 247 6.58 3.62 10.06
CA LEU A 247 7.69 2.83 9.58
C LEU A 247 8.03 3.23 8.14
N PHE A 248 9.34 3.35 7.85
CA PHE A 248 9.84 3.39 6.49
C PHE A 248 10.45 2.04 6.14
N ILE A 249 10.13 1.51 4.97
CA ILE A 249 10.76 0.30 4.43
C ILE A 249 11.33 0.64 3.06
N THR A 250 12.60 0.26 2.82
CA THR A 250 13.22 0.27 1.49
C THR A 250 13.58 -1.15 1.06
N ALA A 251 13.59 -1.39 -0.23
CA ALA A 251 13.95 -2.69 -0.80
C ALA A 251 14.91 -2.53 -1.98
N ASN A 252 15.79 -3.52 -2.14
CA ASN A 252 16.52 -3.69 -3.38
C ASN A 252 15.73 -4.55 -4.39
N GLN A 253 16.25 -4.69 -5.58
CA GLN A 253 15.60 -5.51 -6.63
C GLN A 253 15.52 -7.01 -6.30
N TYR A 254 16.30 -7.50 -5.33
CA TYR A 254 16.32 -8.92 -4.96
C TYR A 254 15.44 -9.24 -3.74
N GLY A 255 14.62 -8.28 -3.29
CA GLY A 255 13.70 -8.48 -2.17
C GLY A 255 14.35 -8.43 -0.79
N GLN A 256 15.59 -7.95 -0.68
CA GLN A 256 16.17 -7.59 0.61
C GLN A 256 15.57 -6.27 1.05
N THR A 257 15.16 -6.18 2.31
CA THR A 257 14.51 -4.98 2.86
C THR A 257 15.27 -4.44 4.05
N TRP A 258 15.31 -3.12 4.13
CA TRP A 258 15.74 -2.36 5.31
C TRP A 258 14.58 -1.56 5.86
N GLU A 259 14.55 -1.43 7.16
CA GLU A 259 13.51 -0.67 7.85
C GLU A 259 14.10 0.39 8.77
N SER A 260 13.37 1.47 8.92
CA SER A 260 13.64 2.52 9.90
C SER A 260 12.43 2.71 10.79
N VAL A 261 12.63 2.64 12.10
CA VAL A 261 11.63 2.83 13.15
C VAL A 261 11.82 4.16 13.90
N ASP A 262 12.81 4.94 13.52
CA ASP A 262 13.24 6.19 14.15
C ASP A 262 13.13 7.39 13.18
N ASP A 263 12.06 7.40 12.40
CA ASP A 263 11.75 8.48 11.48
C ASP A 263 12.82 8.67 10.37
N GLY A 264 13.44 7.58 9.92
CA GLY A 264 14.41 7.56 8.83
C GLY A 264 15.84 7.93 9.23
N VAL A 265 16.17 7.99 10.53
CA VAL A 265 17.51 8.33 11.03
C VAL A 265 18.49 7.17 10.81
N THR A 266 18.09 5.98 11.27
CA THR A 266 18.87 4.74 11.11
C THR A 266 18.07 3.68 10.36
N TRP A 267 18.77 2.84 9.62
CA TRP A 267 18.20 1.79 8.81
C TRP A 267 18.89 0.47 9.09
N GLN A 268 18.14 -0.53 9.46
CA GLN A 268 18.62 -1.87 9.76
C GLN A 268 18.07 -2.89 8.75
N LEU A 269 18.86 -3.91 8.46
CA LEU A 269 18.40 -5.02 7.62
C LEU A 269 17.21 -5.73 8.31
N ALA A 270 16.07 -5.78 7.64
CA ALA A 270 14.83 -6.31 8.21
C ALA A 270 14.54 -7.74 7.75
N ALA A 271 14.53 -7.98 6.46
CA ALA A 271 14.18 -9.28 5.91
C ALA A 271 14.83 -9.51 4.55
N ASN A 272 14.87 -10.75 4.17
CA ASN A 272 15.32 -11.21 2.88
C ASN A 272 14.28 -12.15 2.28
N VAL A 273 13.29 -11.59 1.61
CA VAL A 273 12.18 -12.36 1.03
C VAL A 273 12.51 -12.98 -0.33
N GLY A 274 13.65 -12.61 -0.91
CA GLY A 274 14.02 -12.98 -2.28
C GLY A 274 15.08 -14.06 -2.42
N LEU A 275 15.70 -14.54 -1.33
CA LEU A 275 16.77 -15.53 -1.45
C LEU A 275 16.24 -16.97 -1.32
N GLY A 276 16.38 -17.72 -2.42
CA GLY A 276 16.34 -19.16 -2.41
C GLY A 276 17.73 -19.79 -2.21
N VAL A 277 17.80 -21.10 -2.06
CA VAL A 277 19.07 -21.84 -2.07
C VAL A 277 19.68 -21.72 -3.47
N GLY A 278 20.79 -20.97 -3.59
CA GLY A 278 21.51 -20.80 -4.87
C GLY A 278 21.36 -19.43 -5.56
N GLY A 279 20.65 -18.49 -4.97
CA GLY A 279 20.54 -17.11 -5.51
C GLY A 279 19.16 -16.47 -5.31
N PRO A 280 18.94 -15.28 -5.87
CA PRO A 280 17.65 -14.61 -5.74
C PRO A 280 16.55 -15.41 -6.46
N LYS A 281 15.57 -15.88 -5.69
CA LYS A 281 14.38 -16.55 -6.21
C LYS A 281 13.42 -15.57 -6.87
N TYR A 282 13.32 -14.36 -6.32
CA TYR A 282 12.38 -13.34 -6.77
C TYR A 282 13.07 -12.04 -7.12
N ILE A 283 12.47 -11.30 -8.03
CA ILE A 283 12.82 -9.92 -8.38
C ILE A 283 11.67 -9.02 -7.95
N ALA A 284 11.92 -8.11 -7.01
CA ALA A 284 10.95 -7.10 -6.59
C ALA A 284 10.62 -6.15 -7.76
N LYS A 285 9.35 -5.83 -7.90
CA LYS A 285 8.81 -4.98 -8.98
C LYS A 285 8.22 -3.68 -8.48
N ASP A 286 7.87 -3.64 -7.20
CA ASP A 286 7.35 -2.46 -6.52
C ASP A 286 7.44 -2.64 -5.01
N LEU A 287 7.21 -1.56 -4.26
CA LEU A 287 6.98 -1.57 -2.82
C LEU A 287 6.02 -0.44 -2.51
N VAL A 288 4.85 -0.76 -1.98
CA VAL A 288 3.82 0.23 -1.68
C VAL A 288 3.25 0.02 -0.28
N PHE A 289 2.76 1.11 0.32
CA PHE A 289 1.96 1.05 1.54
C PHE A 289 0.53 1.46 1.23
N LYS A 290 -0.41 0.55 1.36
CA LYS A 290 -1.85 0.78 1.11
C LYS A 290 -2.70 0.04 2.13
N ASN A 291 -3.83 0.61 2.53
CA ASN A 291 -4.77 0.01 3.48
C ASN A 291 -4.12 -0.53 4.77
N GLY A 292 -3.10 0.18 5.29
CA GLY A 292 -2.40 -0.22 6.50
C GLY A 292 -1.39 -1.36 6.35
N LYS A 293 -1.06 -1.76 5.12
CA LYS A 293 -0.11 -2.84 4.81
C LYS A 293 0.95 -2.39 3.82
N PHE A 294 2.14 -2.96 3.97
CA PHE A 294 3.15 -2.92 2.92
C PHE A 294 2.97 -4.12 2.00
N LEU A 295 3.04 -3.88 0.70
CA LEU A 295 2.96 -4.91 -0.34
C LEU A 295 4.18 -4.79 -1.24
N MET A 296 4.80 -5.92 -1.53
CA MET A 296 5.93 -6.03 -2.45
C MET A 296 5.60 -7.06 -3.52
N PRO A 297 5.12 -6.63 -4.68
CA PRO A 297 4.97 -7.50 -5.84
C PRO A 297 6.33 -7.99 -6.30
N VAL A 298 6.42 -9.29 -6.59
CA VAL A 298 7.64 -9.93 -7.07
C VAL A 298 7.36 -10.77 -8.31
N GLN A 299 8.39 -10.99 -9.09
CA GLN A 299 8.41 -11.89 -10.23
C GLN A 299 9.51 -12.92 -10.00
N ASP A 300 9.30 -14.14 -10.45
CA ASP A 300 10.36 -15.17 -10.41
C ASP A 300 11.62 -14.67 -11.12
N SER A 301 12.75 -14.98 -10.52
CA SER A 301 14.04 -14.73 -11.14
C SER A 301 14.24 -15.65 -12.35
N PRO A 302 14.78 -15.14 -13.46
CA PRO A 302 15.16 -15.98 -14.60
C PRO A 302 16.21 -17.05 -14.26
N LEU A 303 16.79 -16.98 -13.06
CA LEU A 303 17.77 -17.96 -12.56
C LEU A 303 17.09 -19.16 -11.85
N ASP A 304 15.79 -19.09 -11.60
CA ASP A 304 15.01 -20.20 -11.03
C ASP A 304 14.23 -20.88 -12.16
N ASP A 305 14.54 -22.15 -12.42
CA ASP A 305 13.94 -22.98 -13.48
C ASP A 305 12.54 -23.50 -13.09
N SER A 306 11.97 -23.00 -12.00
CA SER A 306 10.63 -23.34 -11.55
C SER A 306 9.56 -22.48 -12.25
N THR A 307 8.39 -23.05 -12.45
CA THR A 307 7.23 -22.42 -13.10
C THR A 307 6.97 -21.02 -12.60
N SER A 308 6.95 -20.04 -13.50
CA SER A 308 6.75 -18.60 -13.23
C SER A 308 5.57 -18.32 -12.30
N LEU A 309 5.85 -18.14 -11.03
CA LEU A 309 4.87 -17.84 -10.01
C LEU A 309 5.00 -16.37 -9.62
N ASN A 310 4.05 -15.56 -10.02
CA ASN A 310 3.97 -14.18 -9.53
C ASN A 310 3.33 -14.17 -8.15
N LYS A 311 3.97 -13.49 -7.22
CA LYS A 311 3.58 -13.38 -5.83
C LYS A 311 3.57 -11.93 -5.37
N ILE A 312 2.87 -11.68 -4.29
CA ILE A 312 2.95 -10.44 -3.55
C ILE A 312 3.31 -10.79 -2.11
N PHE A 313 4.38 -10.21 -1.61
CA PHE A 313 4.70 -10.30 -0.20
C PHE A 313 3.98 -9.18 0.54
N VAL A 314 3.38 -9.51 1.68
CA VAL A 314 2.55 -8.60 2.48
C VAL A 314 3.06 -8.58 3.91
N THR A 315 3.16 -7.39 4.49
CA THR A 315 3.44 -7.26 5.92
C THR A 315 2.58 -6.16 6.56
N ASN A 316 2.27 -6.34 7.83
CA ASN A 316 1.54 -5.40 8.66
C ASN A 316 2.45 -4.67 9.65
N ALA A 317 3.75 -4.64 9.37
CA ALA A 317 4.72 -4.00 10.24
C ALA A 317 4.23 -2.62 10.72
N ASN A 318 4.36 -2.37 11.99
CA ASN A 318 4.06 -1.08 12.62
C ASN A 318 5.03 -0.82 13.77
N VAL A 319 5.30 0.46 14.03
CA VAL A 319 6.23 0.90 15.09
C VAL A 319 5.64 0.75 16.51
N ALA A 320 4.34 0.53 16.66
CA ALA A 320 3.69 0.46 17.98
C ALA A 320 4.15 -0.74 18.83
N GLN A 321 4.95 -1.64 18.28
CA GLN A 321 5.61 -2.72 18.99
C GLN A 321 7.08 -2.41 19.24
N SER A 322 7.39 -1.16 19.61
CA SER A 322 8.72 -0.67 19.85
C SER A 322 9.53 -1.66 20.72
N SER A 323 10.28 -2.46 20.07
CA SER A 323 11.55 -2.93 20.59
C SER A 323 12.61 -2.50 19.58
N THR A 324 13.80 -2.28 20.03
CA THR A 324 14.99 -1.93 19.27
C THR A 324 15.36 -2.95 18.17
N SER A 325 14.43 -3.80 17.75
CA SER A 325 14.55 -4.83 16.73
C SER A 325 13.16 -5.14 16.18
N ALA A 326 12.55 -4.23 15.41
CA ALA A 326 11.39 -4.58 14.59
C ALA A 326 11.89 -5.46 13.44
N VAL A 327 11.62 -6.76 13.49
CA VAL A 327 11.85 -7.64 12.35
C VAL A 327 10.55 -7.68 11.56
N THR A 328 10.54 -7.03 10.41
CA THR A 328 9.41 -7.10 9.48
C THR A 328 9.24 -8.53 8.98
N VAL A 329 8.14 -9.16 9.37
CA VAL A 329 7.78 -10.49 8.86
C VAL A 329 6.89 -10.34 7.64
N TRP A 330 7.33 -10.89 6.52
CA TRP A 330 6.60 -10.90 5.28
C TRP A 330 5.84 -12.22 5.11
N THR A 331 4.59 -12.12 4.68
CA THR A 331 3.74 -13.26 4.32
C THR A 331 3.62 -13.31 2.80
N GLU A 332 3.86 -14.47 2.22
CA GLU A 332 3.68 -14.70 0.79
C GLU A 332 2.20 -14.85 0.45
N SER A 333 1.74 -14.23 -0.63
CA SER A 333 0.37 -14.38 -1.12
C SER A 333 0.16 -15.74 -1.79
N ASP A 334 -1.09 -16.08 -2.04
CA ASP A 334 -1.45 -17.11 -3.01
C ASP A 334 -0.89 -16.77 -4.39
N THR A 335 -0.86 -17.74 -5.29
CA THR A 335 -0.48 -17.52 -6.69
C THR A 335 -1.48 -16.56 -7.34
N LEU A 336 -0.98 -15.51 -7.96
CA LEU A 336 -1.83 -14.57 -8.67
C LEU A 336 -2.42 -15.19 -9.94
N PRO A 337 -3.63 -14.77 -10.35
CA PRO A 337 -4.37 -15.42 -11.44
C PRO A 337 -3.75 -15.27 -12.84
N HIS A 338 -2.83 -14.31 -13.02
CA HIS A 338 -2.20 -14.04 -14.32
C HIS A 338 -0.68 -14.09 -14.23
N SER A 339 -0.02 -14.37 -15.36
CA SER A 339 1.43 -14.32 -15.49
C SER A 339 1.91 -12.91 -15.82
N GLY A 340 2.90 -12.42 -15.10
CA GLY A 340 3.54 -11.12 -15.37
C GLY A 340 3.84 -10.34 -14.10
N PRO A 341 4.70 -9.34 -14.16
CA PRO A 341 4.92 -8.46 -13.04
C PRO A 341 3.68 -7.63 -12.77
N TYR A 342 3.32 -7.53 -11.49
CA TYR A 342 2.18 -6.73 -11.06
C TYR A 342 2.63 -5.39 -10.49
N LYS A 343 1.80 -4.37 -10.70
CA LYS A 343 1.77 -3.14 -9.92
C LYS A 343 0.54 -3.18 -9.02
N VAL A 344 0.65 -2.69 -7.81
CA VAL A 344 -0.42 -2.79 -6.81
C VAL A 344 -0.77 -1.42 -6.27
N THR A 345 -2.07 -1.18 -6.11
CA THR A 345 -2.60 -0.08 -5.31
C THR A 345 -3.69 -0.57 -4.38
N GLY A 346 -4.19 0.30 -3.53
CA GLY A 346 -5.29 -0.06 -2.63
C GLY A 346 -6.08 1.15 -2.18
N MET A 347 -7.39 0.99 -2.12
CA MET A 347 -8.32 2.01 -1.69
C MET A 347 -9.51 1.38 -0.98
N GLN A 348 -9.95 1.99 0.12
CA GLN A 348 -11.16 1.57 0.86
C GLN A 348 -11.20 0.08 1.22
N GLY A 349 -10.04 -0.46 1.66
CA GLY A 349 -9.94 -1.85 2.09
C GLY A 349 -9.79 -2.88 0.97
N THR A 350 -9.75 -2.46 -0.28
CA THR A 350 -9.51 -3.33 -1.44
C THR A 350 -8.15 -3.05 -2.03
N PHE A 351 -7.39 -4.09 -2.33
CA PHE A 351 -6.17 -4.02 -3.14
C PHE A 351 -6.50 -4.40 -4.58
N VAL A 352 -5.89 -3.70 -5.52
CA VAL A 352 -5.99 -4.00 -6.95
C VAL A 352 -4.59 -4.16 -7.50
N ALA A 353 -4.38 -5.21 -8.27
CA ALA A 353 -3.14 -5.48 -8.96
C ALA A 353 -3.38 -5.48 -10.48
N ILE A 354 -2.43 -4.93 -11.23
CA ILE A 354 -2.49 -4.88 -12.69
C ILE A 354 -1.16 -5.37 -13.27
N THR A 355 -1.25 -6.18 -14.34
CA THR A 355 -0.08 -6.53 -15.16
C THR A 355 0.19 -5.46 -16.21
N ALA A 356 1.36 -5.48 -16.82
CA ALA A 356 1.70 -4.59 -17.93
C ALA A 356 0.73 -4.74 -19.13
N ASN A 357 0.09 -5.89 -19.28
CA ASN A 357 -0.87 -6.17 -20.35
C ASN A 357 -2.32 -5.79 -19.99
N GLY A 358 -2.55 -5.18 -18.83
CA GLY A 358 -3.87 -4.75 -18.38
C GLY A 358 -4.73 -5.85 -17.75
N GLU A 359 -4.17 -7.02 -17.49
CA GLU A 359 -4.85 -8.06 -16.72
C GLU A 359 -4.88 -7.65 -15.25
N THR A 360 -5.98 -7.88 -14.58
CA THR A 360 -6.21 -7.34 -13.25
C THR A 360 -6.67 -8.38 -12.25
N ALA A 361 -6.26 -8.19 -11.02
CA ALA A 361 -6.67 -8.99 -9.87
C ALA A 361 -7.02 -8.08 -8.69
N TYR A 362 -7.82 -8.58 -7.77
CA TYR A 362 -8.15 -7.87 -6.55
C TYR A 362 -8.03 -8.77 -5.32
N SER A 363 -7.80 -8.14 -4.18
CA SER A 363 -7.72 -8.79 -2.88
C SER A 363 -8.24 -7.86 -1.79
N TYR A 364 -8.80 -8.43 -0.72
CA TYR A 364 -9.20 -7.68 0.48
C TYR A 364 -8.19 -7.80 1.62
N ASP A 365 -7.32 -8.78 1.55
CA ASP A 365 -6.30 -9.07 2.58
C ASP A 365 -4.86 -8.92 2.08
N GLY A 366 -4.68 -8.79 0.76
CA GLY A 366 -3.37 -8.75 0.10
C GLY A 366 -2.75 -10.14 -0.08
N ILE A 367 -3.38 -11.20 0.42
CA ILE A 367 -2.88 -12.59 0.40
C ILE A 367 -3.63 -13.42 -0.63
N SER A 368 -4.96 -13.43 -0.54
CA SER A 368 -5.84 -14.17 -1.45
C SER A 368 -6.29 -13.28 -2.59
N TRP A 369 -5.88 -13.60 -3.80
CA TRP A 369 -6.14 -12.80 -4.99
C TRP A 369 -7.14 -13.47 -5.92
N LYS A 370 -8.06 -12.68 -6.44
CA LYS A 370 -9.07 -13.10 -7.42
C LYS A 370 -8.90 -12.33 -8.71
N GLN A 371 -9.12 -13.01 -9.82
CA GLN A 371 -9.17 -12.36 -11.12
C GLN A 371 -10.35 -11.39 -11.18
N LEU A 372 -10.12 -10.19 -11.74
CA LEU A 372 -11.19 -9.31 -12.17
C LEU A 372 -11.58 -9.67 -13.60
N THR A 373 -12.89 -9.69 -13.88
CA THR A 373 -13.39 -9.92 -15.22
C THR A 373 -13.16 -8.70 -16.09
N GLY A 374 -12.53 -8.91 -17.23
CA GLY A 374 -12.16 -7.87 -18.20
C GLY A 374 -10.66 -7.59 -18.20
N THR A 375 -10.17 -7.17 -19.35
CA THR A 375 -8.79 -6.75 -19.57
C THR A 375 -8.81 -5.30 -20.03
N LEU A 376 -8.02 -4.46 -19.36
CA LEU A 376 -7.82 -3.09 -19.84
C LEU A 376 -6.94 -3.12 -21.08
N SER A 377 -7.31 -2.37 -22.11
CA SER A 377 -6.51 -2.27 -23.33
C SER A 377 -5.40 -1.25 -23.15
N GLY A 378 -4.15 -1.65 -23.35
CA GLY A 378 -2.98 -0.78 -23.25
C GLY A 378 -1.80 -1.44 -22.55
N THR A 379 -0.73 -0.67 -22.39
CA THR A 379 0.43 -1.05 -21.58
C THR A 379 0.45 -0.21 -20.31
N TYR A 380 0.61 -0.86 -19.16
CA TYR A 380 0.49 -0.23 -17.85
C TYR A 380 1.78 -0.39 -17.05
N ASP A 381 2.42 0.73 -16.75
CA ASP A 381 3.66 0.77 -15.95
C ASP A 381 3.42 1.22 -14.50
N LYS A 382 2.29 1.83 -14.22
CA LYS A 382 1.88 2.28 -12.88
C LYS A 382 0.36 2.21 -12.71
N ILE A 383 -0.07 1.97 -11.46
CA ILE A 383 -1.45 2.12 -11.00
C ILE A 383 -1.46 3.10 -9.81
N VAL A 384 -2.40 4.03 -9.79
CA VAL A 384 -2.47 5.11 -8.79
C VAL A 384 -3.78 5.04 -8.02
#